data_d326f32bce3634afa028f6fbbf7ad10c
#
_entry.id   d326f32bce3634afa028f6fbbf7ad10c
#
_cell.length_a   1.000
_cell.length_b   1.000
_cell.length_c   1.000
_cell.angle_alpha   90.00
_cell.angle_beta   90.00
_cell.angle_gamma   90.00
#
_symmetry.space_group_name_H-M   'P 1'
#
loop_
_entity.id
_entity.type
_entity.pdbx_description
1 polymer ?
#
loop_
_entity_poly.entity_id
_entity_poly.type
_entity_poly.pdbx_seq_one_letter_code
_entity_poly.pdbx_strand_id
1 'polypeptide(L)'
;LLILIVSEIIPKTIGATYWKKLGAFTAVSLNAIIFPLKYTGILWLLTLTTKLIGKSAHVSTMSREEFLAITDAAEQEGVFEENESAVIKNLLVFKSVEAKDVMTPFPVVEVENEATTLSEFHKEHKNLQFSRIPVFKDKSHHITGFVLKDDILEEIVEEHGNKTLADIRREIAVVDAQKPIPDLFETFINQRTHIALVVD
;
A
#
# COMPACT_ATOMS: atom_id res chain seq x y z
N LEU A 1 -49.48 6.81 21.66
CA LEU A 1 -49.10 5.89 20.56
C LEU A 1 -49.46 6.51 19.18
N LEU A 2 -50.63 7.04 18.99
CA LEU A 2 -51.11 7.62 17.71
C LEU A 2 -50.32 8.90 17.35
N ILE A 3 -49.99 9.75 18.32
CA ILE A 3 -49.18 10.94 18.12
C ILE A 3 -47.74 10.54 17.65
N LEU A 4 -47.15 9.53 18.24
CA LEU A 4 -45.82 9.05 17.88
C LEU A 4 -45.77 8.49 16.46
N ILE A 5 -46.83 7.79 16.05
CA ILE A 5 -46.94 7.27 14.68
C ILE A 5 -47.00 8.43 13.67
N VAL A 6 -47.85 9.42 13.91
CA VAL A 6 -48.12 10.50 12.95
C VAL A 6 -46.96 11.53 12.94
N SER A 7 -46.40 11.87 14.10
CA SER A 7 -45.38 12.92 14.20
C SER A 7 -43.92 12.43 13.98
N GLU A 8 -43.65 11.16 14.16
CA GLU A 8 -42.31 10.64 14.09
C GLU A 8 -42.13 9.53 13.04
N ILE A 9 -42.91 8.44 13.12
CA ILE A 9 -42.70 7.28 12.27
C ILE A 9 -43.02 7.59 10.80
N ILE A 10 -44.19 8.20 10.52
CA ILE A 10 -44.63 8.50 9.16
C ILE A 10 -43.66 9.47 8.46
N PRO A 11 -43.26 10.62 9.02
CA PRO A 11 -42.34 11.53 8.35
C PRO A 11 -40.96 10.92 8.09
N LYS A 12 -40.40 10.15 9.04
CA LYS A 12 -39.12 9.45 8.86
C LYS A 12 -39.20 8.41 7.76
N THR A 13 -40.27 7.63 7.72
CA THR A 13 -40.45 6.58 6.69
C THR A 13 -40.61 7.19 5.30
N ILE A 14 -41.38 8.26 5.18
CA ILE A 14 -41.54 8.99 3.92
C ILE A 14 -40.19 9.58 3.48
N GLY A 15 -39.45 10.20 4.39
CA GLY A 15 -38.13 10.74 4.12
C GLY A 15 -37.15 9.68 3.62
N ALA A 16 -37.10 8.54 4.29
CA ALA A 16 -36.23 7.44 3.92
C ALA A 16 -36.61 6.79 2.57
N THR A 17 -37.90 6.64 2.30
CA THR A 17 -38.39 5.98 1.07
C THR A 17 -38.29 6.88 -0.15
N TYR A 18 -38.63 8.16 -0.01
CA TYR A 18 -38.74 9.10 -1.14
C TYR A 18 -37.64 10.16 -1.19
N TRP A 19 -36.52 9.96 -0.51
CA TRP A 19 -35.44 10.95 -0.38
C TRP A 19 -34.95 11.53 -1.71
N LYS A 20 -34.86 10.72 -2.79
CA LYS A 20 -34.45 11.20 -4.11
C LYS A 20 -35.46 12.19 -4.74
N LYS A 21 -36.76 11.96 -4.58
CA LYS A 21 -37.80 12.86 -5.10
C LYS A 21 -37.99 14.09 -4.22
N LEU A 22 -37.91 13.90 -2.91
CA LEU A 22 -38.01 14.97 -1.92
C LEU A 22 -36.82 15.90 -1.94
N GLY A 23 -35.61 15.42 -2.36
CA GLY A 23 -34.39 16.20 -2.42
C GLY A 23 -34.51 17.48 -3.25
N ALA A 24 -35.12 17.40 -4.44
CA ALA A 24 -35.38 18.56 -5.29
C ALA A 24 -36.34 19.57 -4.65
N PHE A 25 -37.43 19.08 -4.07
CA PHE A 25 -38.39 19.92 -3.34
C PHE A 25 -37.76 20.58 -2.12
N THR A 26 -36.99 19.83 -1.35
CA THR A 26 -36.28 20.34 -0.17
C THR A 26 -35.27 21.43 -0.56
N ALA A 27 -34.53 21.24 -1.65
CA ALA A 27 -33.55 22.22 -2.14
C ALA A 27 -34.23 23.55 -2.52
N VAL A 28 -35.36 23.50 -3.22
CA VAL A 28 -36.17 24.70 -3.59
C VAL A 28 -36.72 25.38 -2.34
N SER A 29 -37.30 24.61 -1.42
CA SER A 29 -37.87 25.13 -0.17
C SER A 29 -36.81 25.77 0.72
N LEU A 30 -35.61 25.14 0.84
CA LEU A 30 -34.48 25.69 1.58
C LEU A 30 -33.99 27.00 0.95
N ASN A 31 -33.84 27.07 -0.39
CA ASN A 31 -33.46 28.30 -1.06
C ASN A 31 -34.50 29.42 -0.82
N ALA A 32 -35.78 29.13 -0.83
CA ALA A 32 -36.82 30.11 -0.52
C ALA A 32 -36.74 30.64 0.91
N ILE A 33 -36.31 29.82 1.88
CA ILE A 33 -36.09 30.21 3.27
C ILE A 33 -34.79 30.98 3.43
N ILE A 34 -33.71 30.54 2.77
CA ILE A 34 -32.39 31.18 2.85
C ILE A 34 -32.42 32.60 2.25
N PHE A 35 -33.23 32.82 1.20
CA PHE A 35 -33.31 34.11 0.53
C PHE A 35 -33.62 35.27 1.51
N PRO A 36 -34.72 35.27 2.30
CA PRO A 36 -34.97 36.33 3.25
C PRO A 36 -33.93 36.37 4.41
N LEU A 37 -33.41 35.19 4.85
CA LEU A 37 -32.38 35.15 5.90
C LEU A 37 -31.07 35.84 5.49
N LYS A 38 -30.74 35.78 4.20
CA LYS A 38 -29.54 36.46 3.67
C LYS A 38 -29.66 37.99 3.74
N TYR A 39 -30.86 38.53 3.51
CA TYR A 39 -31.10 39.98 3.55
C TYR A 39 -31.30 40.54 4.97
N THR A 40 -31.74 39.72 5.93
CA THR A 40 -31.93 40.13 7.33
C THR A 40 -30.64 40.15 8.14
N GLY A 41 -29.48 39.78 7.57
CA GLY A 41 -28.21 39.76 8.28
C GLY A 41 -28.04 38.61 9.31
N ILE A 42 -29.05 37.75 9.46
CA ILE A 42 -29.01 36.63 10.40
C ILE A 42 -27.89 35.66 10.05
N LEU A 43 -27.61 35.43 8.77
CA LEU A 43 -26.50 34.59 8.34
C LEU A 43 -25.15 35.19 8.74
N TRP A 44 -24.98 36.50 8.72
CA TRP A 44 -23.78 37.17 9.20
C TRP A 44 -23.59 36.96 10.73
N LEU A 45 -24.69 37.09 11.49
CA LEU A 45 -24.66 36.84 12.93
C LEU A 45 -24.30 35.38 13.25
N LEU A 46 -24.85 34.42 12.51
CA LEU A 46 -24.52 33.00 12.63
C LEU A 46 -23.07 32.71 12.27
N THR A 47 -22.54 33.33 11.21
CA THR A 47 -21.11 33.17 10.86
C THR A 47 -20.18 33.81 11.88
N LEU A 48 -20.62 34.88 12.54
CA LEU A 48 -19.86 35.50 13.65
C LEU A 48 -19.82 34.55 14.86
N THR A 49 -20.95 33.95 15.23
CA THR A 49 -21.01 32.99 16.37
C THR A 49 -20.19 31.73 16.06
N THR A 50 -20.25 31.22 14.84
CA THR A 50 -19.41 30.06 14.45
C THR A 50 -17.93 30.38 14.42
N LYS A 51 -17.52 31.62 14.05
CA LYS A 51 -16.13 32.08 14.14
C LYS A 51 -15.66 32.28 15.60
N LEU A 52 -16.54 32.68 16.49
CA LEU A 52 -16.23 32.86 17.91
C LEU A 52 -16.15 31.51 18.69
N ILE A 53 -17.01 30.55 18.34
CA ILE A 53 -17.10 29.25 19.00
C ILE A 53 -16.22 28.21 18.29
N GLY A 54 -16.12 28.29 16.96
CA GLY A 54 -15.36 27.37 16.12
C GLY A 54 -13.96 27.89 15.82
N LYS A 55 -12.95 27.44 16.56
CA LYS A 55 -11.62 27.35 15.97
C LYS A 55 -11.76 26.44 14.77
N SER A 56 -11.64 27.04 13.58
CA SER A 56 -11.42 26.35 12.32
C SER A 56 -12.10 24.99 12.21
N ALA A 57 -13.25 24.92 11.56
CA ALA A 57 -13.58 23.71 10.86
C ALA A 57 -12.42 23.47 9.89
N HIS A 58 -11.39 22.76 10.33
CA HIS A 58 -10.55 22.06 9.39
C HIS A 58 -11.53 21.30 8.50
N VAL A 59 -11.50 21.57 7.23
CA VAL A 59 -11.98 20.60 6.24
C VAL A 59 -11.29 19.31 6.69
N SER A 60 -12.02 18.45 7.38
CA SER A 60 -11.45 17.22 7.90
C SER A 60 -11.04 16.44 6.67
N THR A 61 -9.75 16.50 6.36
CA THR A 61 -9.16 15.53 5.47
C THR A 61 -9.47 14.20 6.13
N MET A 62 -10.29 13.39 5.49
CA MET A 62 -10.69 12.08 5.96
C MET A 62 -9.47 11.35 6.51
N SER A 63 -9.54 10.90 7.76
CA SER A 63 -8.45 10.15 8.36
C SER A 63 -8.33 8.77 7.72
N ARG A 64 -7.19 8.10 7.88
CA ARG A 64 -7.03 6.72 7.41
C ARG A 64 -8.06 5.79 8.05
N GLU A 65 -8.32 5.98 9.33
CA GLU A 65 -9.27 5.20 10.11
C GLU A 65 -10.70 5.38 9.59
N GLU A 66 -11.10 6.61 9.25
CA GLU A 66 -12.39 6.90 8.62
C GLU A 66 -12.52 6.24 7.26
N PHE A 67 -11.44 6.27 6.45
CA PHE A 67 -11.44 5.63 5.14
C PHE A 67 -11.53 4.10 5.25
N LEU A 68 -10.83 3.48 6.21
CA LEU A 68 -10.94 2.05 6.50
C LEU A 68 -12.36 1.67 6.90
N ALA A 69 -12.99 2.45 7.79
CA ALA A 69 -14.36 2.20 8.23
C ALA A 69 -15.38 2.29 7.07
N ILE A 70 -15.19 3.23 6.13
CA ILE A 70 -16.03 3.33 4.93
C ILE A 70 -15.81 2.13 4.00
N THR A 71 -14.56 1.67 3.85
CA THR A 71 -14.24 0.50 3.04
C THR A 71 -14.88 -0.76 3.63
N ASP A 72 -14.84 -0.94 4.96
CA ASP A 72 -15.52 -2.04 5.65
C ASP A 72 -17.05 -2.00 5.47
N ALA A 73 -17.65 -0.81 5.56
CA ALA A 73 -19.07 -0.63 5.34
C ALA A 73 -19.47 -0.96 3.89
N ALA A 74 -18.67 -0.52 2.92
CA ALA A 74 -18.90 -0.80 1.50
C ALA A 74 -18.79 -2.29 1.16
N GLU A 75 -17.87 -3.01 1.83
CA GLU A 75 -17.76 -4.47 1.74
C GLU A 75 -19.01 -5.16 2.30
N GLN A 76 -19.49 -4.73 3.48
CA GLN A 76 -20.72 -5.29 4.08
C GLN A 76 -21.98 -5.03 3.24
N GLU A 77 -22.04 -3.91 2.52
CA GLU A 77 -23.12 -3.57 1.59
C GLU A 77 -22.99 -4.27 0.22
N GLY A 78 -21.91 -5.03 0.00
CA GLY A 78 -21.64 -5.75 -1.25
C GLY A 78 -21.23 -4.85 -2.42
N VAL A 79 -20.72 -3.65 -2.12
CA VAL A 79 -20.18 -2.73 -3.13
C VAL A 79 -18.80 -3.21 -3.61
N PHE A 80 -18.02 -3.79 -2.69
CA PHE A 80 -16.72 -4.40 -2.96
C PHE A 80 -16.74 -5.88 -2.59
N GLU A 81 -15.98 -6.68 -3.35
CA GLU A 81 -15.64 -8.03 -2.95
C GLU A 81 -14.56 -8.00 -1.84
N GLU A 82 -14.48 -9.06 -1.04
CA GLU A 82 -13.49 -9.20 0.05
C GLU A 82 -12.05 -8.95 -0.44
N ASN A 83 -11.70 -9.47 -1.61
CA ASN A 83 -10.38 -9.28 -2.22
C ASN A 83 -10.10 -7.81 -2.58
N GLU A 84 -11.10 -7.08 -3.10
CA GLU A 84 -10.98 -5.67 -3.47
C GLU A 84 -10.77 -4.80 -2.22
N SER A 85 -11.57 -5.05 -1.18
CA SER A 85 -11.41 -4.40 0.13
C SER A 85 -10.03 -4.65 0.73
N ALA A 86 -9.54 -5.88 0.66
CA ALA A 86 -8.20 -6.23 1.16
C ALA A 86 -7.10 -5.46 0.42
N VAL A 87 -7.19 -5.31 -0.90
CA VAL A 87 -6.23 -4.51 -1.69
C VAL A 87 -6.25 -3.04 -1.27
N ILE A 88 -7.43 -2.44 -1.10
CA ILE A 88 -7.58 -1.04 -0.66
C ILE A 88 -6.96 -0.85 0.72
N LYS A 89 -7.28 -1.71 1.69
CA LYS A 89 -6.72 -1.68 3.05
C LYS A 89 -5.20 -1.80 3.05
N ASN A 90 -4.65 -2.73 2.26
CA ASN A 90 -3.21 -2.93 2.13
C ASN A 90 -2.50 -1.70 1.52
N LEU A 91 -3.11 -1.03 0.54
CA LEU A 91 -2.56 0.21 -0.03
C LEU A 91 -2.47 1.34 1.00
N LEU A 92 -3.41 1.44 1.94
CA LEU A 92 -3.36 2.44 3.00
C LEU A 92 -2.21 2.18 3.99
N VAL A 93 -1.91 0.91 4.26
CA VAL A 93 -0.83 0.52 5.18
C VAL A 93 0.54 0.53 4.47
N PHE A 94 0.56 0.40 3.15
CA PHE A 94 1.77 0.27 2.33
C PHE A 94 2.85 1.31 2.62
N LYS A 95 2.44 2.57 2.88
CA LYS A 95 3.38 3.66 3.22
C LYS A 95 4.08 3.51 4.57
N SER A 96 3.55 2.72 5.47
CA SER A 96 4.09 2.52 6.81
C SER A 96 4.91 1.24 6.96
N VAL A 97 4.97 0.42 5.90
CA VAL A 97 5.76 -0.81 5.89
C VAL A 97 7.20 -0.49 5.49
N GLU A 98 8.16 -0.99 6.24
CA GLU A 98 9.58 -0.81 6.02
C GLU A 98 10.22 -2.07 5.40
N ALA A 99 11.40 -1.93 4.82
CA ALA A 99 12.12 -3.03 4.19
C ALA A 99 12.33 -4.22 5.14
N LYS A 100 12.64 -3.95 6.42
CA LYS A 100 12.82 -4.99 7.46
C LYS A 100 11.57 -5.83 7.72
N ASP A 101 10.36 -5.27 7.49
CA ASP A 101 9.10 -5.95 7.79
C ASP A 101 8.77 -7.05 6.75
N VAL A 102 9.35 -6.93 5.55
CA VAL A 102 9.08 -7.85 4.42
C VAL A 102 10.31 -8.58 3.90
N MET A 103 11.52 -8.25 4.40
CA MET A 103 12.74 -8.90 3.96
C MET A 103 12.77 -10.39 4.34
N THR A 104 13.47 -11.18 3.56
CA THR A 104 13.85 -12.55 3.93
C THR A 104 15.00 -12.47 4.94
N PRO A 105 14.83 -13.00 6.17
CA PRO A 105 15.89 -12.99 7.17
C PRO A 105 17.13 -13.76 6.69
N PHE A 106 18.31 -13.22 6.93
CA PHE A 106 19.58 -13.79 6.46
C PHE A 106 19.76 -15.29 6.77
N PRO A 107 19.39 -15.83 7.93
CA PRO A 107 19.60 -17.26 8.24
C PRO A 107 18.89 -18.25 7.31
N VAL A 108 17.89 -17.80 6.54
CA VAL A 108 17.14 -18.65 5.58
C VAL A 108 17.47 -18.32 4.12
N VAL A 109 18.40 -17.40 3.89
CA VAL A 109 18.87 -17.06 2.54
C VAL A 109 19.95 -18.05 2.12
N GLU A 110 19.77 -18.69 0.98
CA GLU A 110 20.84 -19.47 0.36
C GLU A 110 21.87 -18.54 -0.24
N VAL A 111 23.11 -18.63 0.23
CA VAL A 111 24.24 -17.82 -0.21
C VAL A 111 25.38 -18.73 -0.63
N GLU A 112 26.19 -18.32 -1.62
CA GLU A 112 27.29 -19.12 -2.12
C GLU A 112 28.61 -18.36 -2.13
N ASN A 113 29.74 -19.07 -2.01
CA ASN A 113 31.05 -18.44 -2.09
C ASN A 113 31.34 -17.99 -3.53
N GLU A 114 31.74 -16.73 -3.73
CA GLU A 114 32.04 -16.20 -5.07
C GLU A 114 33.23 -16.91 -5.75
N ALA A 115 34.08 -17.60 -4.99
CA ALA A 115 35.22 -18.37 -5.52
C ALA A 115 34.82 -19.76 -6.04
N THR A 116 33.60 -20.25 -5.77
CA THR A 116 33.10 -21.55 -6.26
C THR A 116 33.04 -21.53 -7.78
N THR A 117 33.50 -22.61 -8.42
CA THR A 117 33.41 -22.72 -9.89
C THR A 117 31.98 -23.07 -10.32
N LEU A 118 31.59 -22.68 -11.53
CA LEU A 118 30.25 -22.95 -12.08
C LEU A 118 29.96 -24.45 -12.15
N SER A 119 30.95 -25.26 -12.48
CA SER A 119 30.82 -26.72 -12.53
C SER A 119 30.61 -27.34 -11.15
N GLU A 120 31.29 -26.87 -10.11
CA GLU A 120 31.10 -27.31 -8.72
C GLU A 120 29.72 -26.95 -8.24
N PHE A 121 29.35 -25.67 -8.37
CA PHE A 121 28.06 -25.17 -8.00
C PHE A 121 26.90 -25.97 -8.66
N HIS A 122 26.97 -26.21 -9.95
CA HIS A 122 25.95 -26.98 -10.67
C HIS A 122 25.85 -28.44 -10.22
N LYS A 123 26.96 -29.06 -9.83
CA LYS A 123 26.96 -30.45 -9.30
C LYS A 123 26.30 -30.54 -7.93
N GLU A 124 26.53 -29.54 -7.09
CA GLU A 124 25.98 -29.48 -5.72
C GLU A 124 24.51 -29.09 -5.72
N HIS A 125 24.11 -28.19 -6.62
CA HIS A 125 22.76 -27.61 -6.69
C HIS A 125 21.98 -28.07 -7.91
N LYS A 126 21.72 -29.36 -8.07
CA LYS A 126 20.97 -29.93 -9.23
C LYS A 126 19.55 -29.40 -9.38
N ASN A 127 18.89 -29.02 -8.28
CA ASN A 127 17.53 -28.51 -8.24
C ASN A 127 17.48 -27.09 -7.66
N LEU A 128 18.08 -26.15 -8.36
CA LEU A 128 18.02 -24.73 -7.98
C LEU A 128 16.58 -24.21 -7.97
N GLN A 129 16.09 -23.88 -6.78
CA GLN A 129 14.75 -23.32 -6.58
C GLN A 129 14.72 -21.81 -6.84
N PHE A 130 15.85 -21.14 -6.60
CA PHE A 130 15.95 -19.69 -6.69
C PHE A 130 16.59 -19.24 -7.99
N SER A 131 16.07 -18.17 -8.58
CA SER A 131 16.60 -17.57 -9.79
C SER A 131 17.77 -16.62 -9.54
N ARG A 132 17.94 -16.17 -8.30
CA ARG A 132 18.99 -15.22 -7.89
C ARG A 132 19.66 -15.73 -6.64
N ILE A 133 20.95 -15.93 -6.70
CA ILE A 133 21.74 -16.48 -5.62
C ILE A 133 22.73 -15.39 -5.16
N PRO A 134 22.59 -14.85 -3.95
CA PRO A 134 23.58 -13.94 -3.41
C PRO A 134 24.92 -14.64 -3.23
N VAL A 135 26.01 -13.93 -3.55
CA VAL A 135 27.35 -14.45 -3.38
C VAL A 135 28.12 -13.61 -2.38
N PHE A 136 29.00 -14.30 -1.64
CA PHE A 136 29.79 -13.68 -0.58
C PHE A 136 31.28 -13.93 -0.80
N LYS A 137 32.09 -13.03 -0.21
CA LYS A 137 33.54 -13.16 -0.12
C LYS A 137 33.96 -13.35 1.33
N ASP A 138 34.86 -14.26 1.59
CA ASP A 138 35.46 -14.57 2.90
C ASP A 138 34.48 -15.07 3.96
N LYS A 139 33.44 -14.33 4.27
CA LYS A 139 32.43 -14.67 5.29
C LYS A 139 31.02 -14.57 4.71
N SER A 140 30.17 -15.53 5.05
CA SER A 140 28.81 -15.65 4.49
C SER A 140 27.95 -14.38 4.59
N HIS A 141 28.16 -13.55 5.60
CA HIS A 141 27.45 -12.27 5.76
C HIS A 141 28.06 -11.10 4.97
N HIS A 142 29.18 -11.31 4.30
CA HIS A 142 29.83 -10.29 3.46
C HIS A 142 29.37 -10.48 1.98
N ILE A 143 28.13 -10.16 1.72
CA ILE A 143 27.55 -10.27 0.38
C ILE A 143 28.18 -9.22 -0.54
N THR A 144 28.75 -9.68 -1.65
CA THR A 144 29.42 -8.83 -2.66
C THR A 144 28.56 -8.60 -3.90
N GLY A 145 27.52 -9.41 -4.09
CA GLY A 145 26.62 -9.32 -5.24
C GLY A 145 25.69 -10.53 -5.33
N PHE A 146 25.19 -10.78 -6.51
CA PHE A 146 24.38 -11.97 -6.81
C PHE A 146 24.68 -12.50 -8.21
N VAL A 147 24.33 -13.75 -8.44
CA VAL A 147 24.38 -14.38 -9.76
C VAL A 147 22.99 -14.82 -10.18
N LEU A 148 22.72 -14.86 -11.48
CA LEU A 148 21.49 -15.43 -12.02
C LEU A 148 21.70 -16.92 -12.35
N LYS A 149 20.68 -17.71 -12.02
CA LYS A 149 20.65 -19.14 -12.42
C LYS A 149 20.84 -19.32 -13.92
N ASP A 150 20.20 -18.46 -14.72
CA ASP A 150 20.24 -18.56 -16.19
C ASP A 150 21.64 -18.26 -16.71
N ASP A 151 22.34 -17.26 -16.17
CA ASP A 151 23.75 -16.96 -16.53
C ASP A 151 24.67 -18.15 -16.22
N ILE A 152 24.47 -18.82 -15.07
CA ILE A 152 25.24 -20.02 -14.69
C ILE A 152 25.03 -21.14 -15.71
N LEU A 153 23.77 -21.39 -16.08
CA LEU A 153 23.43 -22.46 -17.03
C LEU A 153 23.95 -22.17 -18.44
N GLU A 154 23.88 -20.91 -18.88
CA GLU A 154 24.39 -20.45 -20.16
C GLU A 154 25.90 -20.69 -20.26
N GLU A 155 26.67 -20.24 -19.27
CA GLU A 155 28.12 -20.43 -19.23
C GLU A 155 28.53 -21.92 -19.15
N ILE A 156 27.74 -22.76 -18.50
CA ILE A 156 27.99 -24.21 -18.46
C ILE A 156 27.76 -24.83 -19.82
N VAL A 157 26.71 -24.44 -20.56
CA VAL A 157 26.42 -24.94 -21.93
C VAL A 157 27.51 -24.49 -22.90
N GLU A 158 28.11 -23.31 -22.69
CA GLU A 158 29.25 -22.81 -23.48
C GLU A 158 30.60 -23.44 -23.07
N GLU A 159 30.61 -24.46 -22.23
CA GLU A 159 31.80 -25.18 -21.74
C GLU A 159 32.72 -24.30 -20.84
N HIS A 160 32.23 -23.20 -20.30
CA HIS A 160 32.96 -22.30 -19.41
C HIS A 160 32.86 -22.68 -17.92
N GLY A 161 32.63 -23.94 -17.60
CA GLY A 161 32.42 -24.42 -16.24
C GLY A 161 33.59 -24.16 -15.26
N ASN A 162 34.78 -23.78 -15.77
CA ASN A 162 35.94 -23.40 -14.97
C ASN A 162 35.88 -21.96 -14.43
N LYS A 163 35.00 -21.12 -14.97
CA LYS A 163 34.75 -19.78 -14.40
C LYS A 163 34.21 -19.90 -12.99
N THR A 164 34.42 -18.87 -12.20
CA THR A 164 33.89 -18.76 -10.84
C THR A 164 32.59 -17.95 -10.83
N LEU A 165 31.83 -18.04 -9.76
CA LEU A 165 30.65 -17.19 -9.55
C LEU A 165 31.00 -15.70 -9.52
N ALA A 166 32.26 -15.36 -9.11
CA ALA A 166 32.75 -13.98 -9.17
C ALA A 166 32.82 -13.43 -10.59
N ASP A 167 33.09 -14.26 -11.60
CA ASP A 167 33.26 -13.82 -12.99
C ASP A 167 31.94 -13.39 -13.63
N ILE A 168 30.80 -13.94 -13.15
CA ILE A 168 29.45 -13.62 -13.63
C ILE A 168 28.60 -12.86 -12.61
N ARG A 169 29.23 -12.40 -11.54
CA ARG A 169 28.57 -11.66 -10.48
C ARG A 169 28.02 -10.33 -10.96
N ARG A 170 26.79 -10.04 -10.56
CA ARG A 170 26.12 -8.76 -10.75
C ARG A 170 26.10 -7.96 -9.45
N GLU A 171 26.10 -6.65 -9.56
CA GLU A 171 25.99 -5.75 -8.40
C GLU A 171 24.62 -5.88 -7.74
N ILE A 172 24.59 -5.88 -6.40
CA ILE A 172 23.36 -5.88 -5.60
C ILE A 172 23.14 -4.50 -5.00
N ALA A 173 21.92 -4.00 -5.13
CA ALA A 173 21.53 -2.75 -4.47
C ALA A 173 21.53 -2.94 -2.95
N VAL A 174 22.10 -1.97 -2.22
CA VAL A 174 22.07 -1.96 -0.75
C VAL A 174 21.05 -0.94 -0.29
N VAL A 175 20.18 -1.33 0.64
CA VAL A 175 19.12 -0.48 1.16
C VAL A 175 19.05 -0.55 2.67
N ASP A 176 18.65 0.55 3.29
CA ASP A 176 18.44 0.66 4.73
C ASP A 176 17.22 -0.17 5.17
N ALA A 177 17.31 -0.81 6.34
CA ALA A 177 16.23 -1.61 6.93
C ALA A 177 14.95 -0.80 7.18
N GLN A 178 15.06 0.50 7.44
CA GLN A 178 13.94 1.41 7.68
C GLN A 178 13.41 2.07 6.40
N LYS A 179 13.95 1.70 5.23
CA LYS A 179 13.48 2.28 3.96
C LYS A 179 12.02 1.90 3.72
N PRO A 180 11.11 2.88 3.46
CA PRO A 180 9.72 2.61 3.15
C PRO A 180 9.58 1.76 1.89
N ILE A 181 8.67 0.79 1.91
CA ILE A 181 8.44 -0.11 0.77
C ILE A 181 8.04 0.63 -0.53
N PRO A 182 7.23 1.71 -0.51
CA PRO A 182 6.96 2.48 -1.73
C PRO A 182 8.25 2.99 -2.41
N ASP A 183 9.20 3.49 -1.64
CA ASP A 183 10.47 4.04 -2.15
C ASP A 183 11.39 2.92 -2.66
N LEU A 184 11.36 1.77 -1.99
CA LEU A 184 12.06 0.57 -2.44
C LEU A 184 11.47 0.04 -3.75
N PHE A 185 10.14 0.00 -3.85
CA PHE A 185 9.43 -0.42 -5.04
C PHE A 185 9.76 0.48 -6.25
N GLU A 186 9.74 1.81 -6.05
CA GLU A 186 10.16 2.77 -7.07
C GLU A 186 11.63 2.55 -7.49
N THR A 187 12.50 2.27 -6.53
CA THR A 187 13.91 1.95 -6.81
C THR A 187 14.02 0.72 -7.69
N PHE A 188 13.27 -0.34 -7.39
CA PHE A 188 13.27 -1.58 -8.18
C PHE A 188 12.76 -1.37 -9.60
N ILE A 189 11.71 -0.59 -9.79
CA ILE A 189 11.16 -0.28 -11.12
C ILE A 189 12.18 0.53 -11.92
N ASN A 190 12.71 1.60 -11.35
CA ASN A 190 13.61 2.52 -12.06
C ASN A 190 14.94 1.87 -12.43
N GLN A 191 15.49 1.03 -11.56
CA GLN A 191 16.75 0.32 -11.77
C GLN A 191 16.58 -1.03 -12.45
N ARG A 192 15.33 -1.46 -12.69
CA ARG A 192 15.00 -2.80 -13.23
C ARG A 192 15.64 -3.93 -12.43
N THR A 193 15.77 -3.75 -11.12
CA THR A 193 16.32 -4.74 -10.19
C THR A 193 15.18 -5.45 -9.46
N HIS A 194 15.44 -6.67 -8.98
CA HIS A 194 14.44 -7.49 -8.29
C HIS A 194 15.00 -8.09 -6.99
N ILE A 195 16.16 -7.62 -6.56
CA ILE A 195 16.84 -8.05 -5.36
C ILE A 195 17.61 -6.87 -4.77
N ALA A 196 17.59 -6.75 -3.45
CA ALA A 196 18.41 -5.80 -2.71
C ALA A 196 18.90 -6.43 -1.42
N LEU A 197 20.05 -6.01 -0.95
CA LEU A 197 20.59 -6.36 0.36
C LEU A 197 20.09 -5.33 1.36
N VAL A 198 19.38 -5.79 2.39
CA VAL A 198 18.94 -4.94 3.49
C VAL A 198 20.00 -4.92 4.56
N VAL A 199 20.38 -3.74 4.99
CA VAL A 199 21.38 -3.51 6.04
C VAL A 199 20.82 -2.55 7.09
N ASP A 200 21.30 -2.70 8.35
CA ASP A 200 21.01 -1.80 9.47
C ASP A 200 21.96 -0.59 9.48
#